data_687c8caa373ca86d4d2b6f3fe25c6e4e
#
_entry.id   687c8caa373ca86d4d2b6f3fe25c6e4e
#
_cell.length_a   1.000
_cell.length_b   1.000
_cell.length_c   1.000
_cell.angle_alpha   90.00
_cell.angle_beta   90.00
_cell.angle_gamma   90.00
#
_symmetry.space_group_name_H-M   'P 1'
#
loop_
_entity.id
_entity.type
_entity.pdbx_description
1 polymer ?
#
loop_
_entity_poly.entity_id
_entity_poly.type
_entity_poly.pdbx_seq_one_letter_code
_entity_poly.pdbx_strand_id
1 'polypeptide(L)'
;MKNENQTLITLNGRLDTVNAVKFQQEIEALDLGDGAEVTVDCEALEYISSSGLRAFISLLKKTQKKGGKIKLLHLTPNVKEVFDMTAFSQLFGLE
;
A
#
# COMPACT_ATOMS: atom_id res chain seq x y z
N MET A 1 -4.09 -25.21 -0.57
CA MET A 1 -3.17 -24.96 0.53
C MET A 1 -3.14 -23.48 0.86
N LYS A 2 -3.17 -23.15 2.12
CA LYS A 2 -3.14 -21.78 2.58
C LYS A 2 -1.76 -21.18 2.35
N ASN A 3 -1.73 -19.97 1.77
CA ASN A 3 -0.47 -19.25 1.59
C ASN A 3 -0.33 -18.22 2.69
N GLU A 4 0.50 -18.50 3.66
CA GLU A 4 0.68 -17.66 4.83
C GLU A 4 1.48 -16.39 4.55
N ASN A 5 2.13 -16.31 3.38
CA ASN A 5 2.92 -15.14 3.03
C ASN A 5 2.16 -14.12 2.21
N GLN A 6 0.86 -14.33 2.02
CA GLN A 6 0.03 -13.39 1.27
C GLN A 6 -0.81 -12.54 2.23
N THR A 7 -0.78 -11.24 2.02
CA THR A 7 -1.54 -10.29 2.81
C THR A 7 -2.36 -9.41 1.88
N LEU A 8 -3.66 -9.30 2.16
CA LEU A 8 -4.54 -8.41 1.39
C LEU A 8 -4.98 -7.27 2.29
N ILE A 9 -4.76 -6.05 1.81
CA ILE A 9 -5.18 -4.83 2.48
C ILE A 9 -6.18 -4.13 1.57
N THR A 10 -7.33 -3.76 2.11
CA THR A 10 -8.34 -3.02 1.37
C THR A 10 -8.48 -1.63 1.97
N LEU A 11 -8.37 -0.62 1.12
CA LEU A 11 -8.49 0.78 1.52
C LEU A 11 -9.80 1.36 1.00
N ASN A 12 -10.45 2.18 1.83
CA ASN A 12 -11.72 2.80 1.49
C ASN A 12 -11.66 4.30 1.76
N GLY A 13 -12.39 5.06 0.96
CA GLY A 13 -12.61 6.48 1.18
C GLY A 13 -11.36 7.31 0.98
N ARG A 14 -11.02 8.13 1.95
CA ARG A 14 -9.94 9.11 1.83
C ARG A 14 -8.77 8.74 2.73
N LEU A 15 -7.60 8.61 2.13
CA LEU A 15 -6.37 8.41 2.90
C LEU A 15 -5.77 9.78 3.19
N ASP A 16 -6.50 10.55 4.00
CA ASP A 16 -6.06 11.87 4.45
C ASP A 16 -5.07 11.73 5.61
N THR A 17 -4.68 12.85 6.22
CA THR A 17 -3.67 12.84 7.28
C THR A 17 -4.09 11.95 8.45
N VAL A 18 -5.35 12.04 8.88
CA VAL A 18 -5.84 11.25 10.02
C VAL A 18 -5.84 9.77 9.70
N ASN A 19 -6.42 9.42 8.55
CA ASN A 19 -6.51 8.01 8.15
C ASN A 19 -5.15 7.42 7.80
N ALA A 20 -4.22 8.25 7.33
CA ALA A 20 -2.85 7.81 7.08
C ALA A 20 -2.14 7.39 8.36
N VAL A 21 -2.41 8.07 9.48
CA VAL A 21 -1.85 7.68 10.77
C VAL A 21 -2.36 6.29 11.17
N LYS A 22 -3.67 6.05 10.99
CA LYS A 22 -4.25 4.74 11.27
C LYS A 22 -3.65 3.66 10.39
N PHE A 23 -3.49 3.95 9.11
CA PHE A 23 -2.91 3.02 8.16
C PHE A 23 -1.46 2.71 8.54
N GLN A 24 -0.70 3.74 8.92
CA GLN A 24 0.68 3.56 9.38
C GLN A 24 0.75 2.62 10.58
N GLN A 25 -0.17 2.78 11.54
CA GLN A 25 -0.23 1.92 12.71
C GLN A 25 -0.54 0.47 12.32
N GLU A 26 -1.44 0.28 11.36
CA GLU A 26 -1.76 -1.05 10.86
C GLU A 26 -0.55 -1.70 10.18
N ILE A 27 0.19 -0.91 9.40
CA ILE A 27 1.40 -1.39 8.75
C ILE A 27 2.44 -1.84 9.77
N GLU A 28 2.62 -1.05 10.83
CA GLU A 28 3.59 -1.38 11.87
C GLU A 28 3.22 -2.64 12.63
N ALA A 29 1.93 -2.94 12.71
CA ALA A 29 1.44 -4.13 13.38
C ALA A 29 1.48 -5.38 12.50
N LEU A 30 1.74 -5.22 11.20
CA LEU A 30 1.79 -6.37 10.30
C LEU A 30 2.99 -7.26 10.61
N ASP A 31 2.72 -8.56 10.66
CA ASP A 31 3.76 -9.56 10.84
C ASP A 31 3.97 -10.27 9.50
N LEU A 32 4.94 -9.79 8.73
CA LEU A 32 5.21 -10.32 7.40
C LEU A 32 6.25 -11.44 7.47
N GLY A 33 5.94 -12.55 6.81
CA GLY A 33 6.91 -13.63 6.65
C GLY A 33 7.91 -13.32 5.56
N ASP A 34 8.95 -14.14 5.46
CA ASP A 34 9.96 -13.99 4.42
C ASP A 34 9.33 -14.19 3.04
N GLY A 35 9.65 -13.30 2.11
CA GLY A 35 9.09 -13.35 0.77
C GLY A 35 7.62 -12.98 0.69
N ALA A 36 7.12 -12.23 1.67
CA ALA A 36 5.70 -11.87 1.74
C ALA A 36 5.23 -11.16 0.48
N GLU A 37 4.01 -11.49 0.05
CA GLU A 37 3.35 -10.81 -1.04
C GLU A 37 2.20 -9.99 -0.47
N VAL A 38 2.31 -8.68 -0.58
CA VAL A 38 1.30 -7.76 -0.06
C VAL A 38 0.52 -7.17 -1.22
N THR A 39 -0.79 -7.32 -1.18
CA THR A 39 -1.67 -6.73 -2.20
C THR A 39 -2.55 -5.70 -1.52
N VAL A 40 -2.57 -4.50 -2.09
CA VAL A 40 -3.41 -3.42 -1.59
C VAL A 40 -4.48 -3.12 -2.63
N ASP A 41 -5.73 -3.35 -2.28
CA ASP A 41 -6.86 -3.08 -3.17
C ASP A 41 -7.33 -1.64 -2.93
N CYS A 42 -7.19 -0.83 -3.96
CA CYS A 42 -7.48 0.60 -3.90
C CYS A 42 -8.77 0.97 -4.64
N GLU A 43 -9.60 -0.01 -4.97
CA GLU A 43 -10.81 0.25 -5.76
C GLU A 43 -11.71 1.28 -5.11
N ALA A 44 -11.86 1.24 -3.80
CA ALA A 44 -12.72 2.16 -3.05
C ALA A 44 -11.96 3.36 -2.48
N LEU A 45 -10.69 3.51 -2.82
CA LEU A 45 -9.88 4.64 -2.35
C LEU A 45 -10.13 5.83 -3.27
N GLU A 46 -10.61 6.94 -2.71
CA GLU A 46 -11.01 8.12 -3.47
C GLU A 46 -9.97 9.23 -3.47
N TYR A 47 -9.09 9.24 -2.46
CA TYR A 47 -8.13 10.32 -2.29
C TYR A 47 -6.94 9.84 -1.47
N ILE A 48 -5.76 10.35 -1.80
CA ILE A 48 -4.55 10.05 -1.04
C ILE A 48 -3.78 11.35 -0.79
N SER A 49 -3.37 11.56 0.45
CA SER A 49 -2.58 12.70 0.87
C SER A 49 -1.08 12.37 0.83
N SER A 50 -0.23 13.37 1.04
CA SER A 50 1.21 13.16 1.18
C SER A 50 1.52 12.20 2.33
N SER A 51 0.77 12.33 3.43
CA SER A 51 0.92 11.41 4.57
C SER A 51 0.55 9.99 4.17
N GLY A 52 -0.47 9.83 3.33
CA GLY A 52 -0.86 8.53 2.80
C GLY A 52 0.24 7.92 1.95
N LEU A 53 0.87 8.72 1.10
CA LEU A 53 1.99 8.24 0.29
C LEU A 53 3.16 7.79 1.18
N ARG A 54 3.43 8.51 2.25
CA ARG A 54 4.49 8.11 3.19
C ARG A 54 4.16 6.77 3.85
N ALA A 55 2.89 6.54 4.17
CA ALA A 55 2.48 5.26 4.73
C ALA A 55 2.72 4.13 3.73
N PHE A 56 2.42 4.36 2.45
CA PHE A 56 2.73 3.37 1.40
C PHE A 56 4.23 3.11 1.31
N ILE A 57 5.06 4.14 1.42
CA ILE A 57 6.52 3.95 1.41
C ILE A 57 6.96 3.10 2.59
N SER A 58 6.39 3.33 3.77
CA SER A 58 6.68 2.50 4.94
C SER A 58 6.33 1.05 4.70
N LEU A 59 5.18 0.80 4.07
CA LEU A 59 4.76 -0.56 3.73
C LEU A 59 5.73 -1.19 2.72
N LEU A 60 6.14 -0.41 1.72
CA LEU A 60 7.10 -0.90 0.72
C LEU A 60 8.42 -1.31 1.38
N LYS A 61 8.95 -0.45 2.24
CA LYS A 61 10.21 -0.74 2.92
C LYS A 61 10.10 -1.96 3.81
N LYS A 62 9.00 -2.09 4.54
CA LYS A 62 8.77 -3.24 5.40
C LYS A 62 8.71 -4.53 4.60
N THR A 63 8.03 -4.48 3.46
CA THR A 63 7.92 -5.64 2.57
C THR A 63 9.28 -6.01 1.99
N GLN A 64 10.05 -5.02 1.55
CA GLN A 64 11.37 -5.25 0.97
C GLN A 64 12.34 -5.87 1.97
N LYS A 65 12.24 -5.52 3.25
CA LYS A 65 13.09 -6.12 4.28
C LYS A 65 12.88 -7.62 4.40
N LYS A 66 11.72 -8.09 4.02
CA LYS A 66 11.41 -9.51 4.03
C LYS A 66 11.65 -10.18 2.69
N GLY A 67 12.23 -9.46 1.73
CA GLY A 67 12.43 -9.97 0.38
C GLY A 67 11.14 -10.18 -0.37
N GLY A 68 10.09 -9.49 0.04
CA GLY A 68 8.76 -9.64 -0.53
C GLY A 68 8.45 -8.65 -1.62
N LYS A 69 7.19 -8.65 -2.04
CA LYS A 69 6.68 -7.78 -3.10
C LYS A 69 5.39 -7.10 -2.66
N ILE A 70 5.16 -5.91 -3.19
CA ILE A 70 3.93 -5.20 -2.96
C ILE A 70 3.27 -4.90 -4.29
N LYS A 71 1.94 -5.01 -4.34
CA LYS A 71 1.16 -4.83 -5.54
C LYS A 71 -0.07 -3.98 -5.22
N LEU A 72 -0.34 -2.98 -6.04
CA LEU A 72 -1.50 -2.11 -5.89
C LEU A 72 -2.50 -2.44 -6.98
N LEU A 73 -3.74 -2.73 -6.60
CA LEU A 73 -4.81 -3.08 -7.52
C LEU A 73 -5.86 -2.00 -7.60
N HIS A 74 -6.46 -1.87 -8.76
CA HIS A 74 -7.67 -1.07 -8.97
C HIS A 74 -7.51 0.39 -8.58
N LEU A 75 -6.36 0.97 -8.89
CA LEU A 75 -6.15 2.39 -8.63
C LEU A 75 -7.15 3.23 -9.41
N THR A 76 -7.85 4.12 -8.70
CA THR A 76 -8.72 5.07 -9.38
C THR A 76 -7.84 6.09 -10.13
N PRO A 77 -8.37 6.74 -11.19
CA PRO A 77 -7.56 7.68 -11.95
C PRO A 77 -6.93 8.79 -11.11
N ASN A 78 -7.68 9.31 -10.13
CA ASN A 78 -7.17 10.38 -9.26
C ASN A 78 -5.99 9.90 -8.40
N VAL A 79 -6.11 8.72 -7.84
CA VAL A 79 -5.05 8.16 -6.98
C VAL A 79 -3.85 7.77 -7.82
N LYS A 80 -4.08 7.16 -8.98
CA LYS A 80 -3.00 6.77 -9.88
C LYS A 80 -2.20 7.99 -10.32
N GLU A 81 -2.89 9.10 -10.62
CA GLU A 81 -2.24 10.33 -11.01
C GLU A 81 -1.26 10.83 -9.94
N VAL A 82 -1.65 10.73 -8.66
CA VAL A 82 -0.77 11.13 -7.56
C VAL A 82 0.48 10.26 -7.53
N PHE A 83 0.34 8.95 -7.71
CA PHE A 83 1.50 8.06 -7.78
C PHE A 83 2.40 8.39 -8.97
N ASP A 84 1.79 8.65 -10.13
CA ASP A 84 2.57 8.96 -11.34
C ASP A 84 3.32 10.29 -11.20
N MET A 85 2.68 11.30 -10.61
CA MET A 85 3.31 12.61 -10.43
C MET A 85 4.49 12.57 -9.47
N THR A 86 4.48 11.65 -8.53
CA THR A 86 5.54 11.52 -7.52
C THR A 86 6.55 10.44 -7.88
N ALA A 87 6.42 9.84 -9.06
CA ALA A 87 7.26 8.73 -9.52
C ALA A 87 7.16 7.48 -8.63
N PHE A 88 6.22 7.45 -7.71
CA PHE A 88 6.03 6.28 -6.85
C PHE A 88 5.54 5.06 -7.62
N SER A 89 4.92 5.29 -8.79
CA SER A 89 4.46 4.19 -9.64
C SER A 89 5.59 3.24 -10.03
N GLN A 90 6.82 3.74 -10.07
CA GLN A 90 7.98 2.93 -10.41
C GLN A 90 8.42 2.02 -9.26
N LEU A 91 7.99 2.32 -8.05
CA LEU A 91 8.36 1.57 -6.86
C LEU A 91 7.36 0.47 -6.53
N PHE A 92 6.16 0.56 -7.05
CA PHE A 92 5.07 -0.38 -6.74
C PHE A 92 4.63 -1.11 -7.99
N GLY A 93 4.16 -2.34 -7.81
CA GLY A 93 3.49 -3.06 -8.89
C GLY A 93 2.07 -2.52 -9.05
N LEU A 94 1.83 -1.72 -10.09
CA LEU A 94 0.52 -1.12 -10.34
C LEU A 94 -0.28 -1.94 -11.35
N GLU A 95 -1.56 -2.03 -11.11
CA GLU A 95 -2.49 -2.68 -12.04
C GLU A 95 -3.77 -1.92 -12.21
#